data_a8193f4fffab3ef70da1a4171c19deb4
#
_entry.id   a8193f4fffab3ef70da1a4171c19deb4
#
_cell.length_a   1.000
_cell.length_b   1.000
_cell.length_c   1.000
_cell.angle_alpha   90.00
_cell.angle_beta   90.00
_cell.angle_gamma   90.00
#
_symmetry.space_group_name_H-M   'P 1'
#
loop_
_entity.id
_entity.type
_entity.pdbx_description
1 polymer ?
#
loop_
_entity_poly.entity_id
_entity_poly.type
_entity_poly.pdbx_seq_one_letter_code
_entity_poly.pdbx_strand_id
1 'polypeptide(L)'
;RDLHSFPTRRSSDLLAYAKGSHLFLDKEEALAQEDDRVAEALSVAEHSDVVVLCIGLDESLEGEEGDTGNAYASGDKEGLEFPKSQQRLMHAVLETGKKVIVCNFTGSAMNLSEAEEKAEAVIQAWYPGSQGGKALANILFGEVSPSGKLPITFYRTLDELPDFTDYSMKGRTYRYLTEEPLYPFGYGLSYGDVQVEKAEFAKAPEKEQDAKIRVTVKNHSEVATRDVVEVYIKNQDSK
;
A
#
# COMPACT_ATOMS: atom_id res chain seq x y z
N ARG A 1 9.21 24.76 -14.58
CA ARG A 1 8.00 24.71 -15.44
C ARG A 1 6.90 25.44 -14.72
N ASP A 2 6.38 26.48 -15.39
CA ASP A 2 5.32 27.33 -14.85
C ASP A 2 4.04 26.52 -14.62
N LEU A 3 3.73 26.27 -13.36
CA LEU A 3 2.51 25.57 -12.90
C LEU A 3 1.23 26.42 -13.06
N HIS A 4 1.33 27.60 -13.69
CA HIS A 4 0.22 28.54 -13.83
C HIS A 4 -0.50 28.49 -15.18
N SER A 5 -0.15 27.61 -16.09
CA SER A 5 -0.86 27.43 -17.37
C SER A 5 -1.72 26.17 -17.39
N PHE A 6 -2.64 26.03 -16.44
CA PHE A 6 -3.75 25.10 -16.64
C PHE A 6 -4.68 25.67 -17.72
N PRO A 7 -5.06 24.85 -18.72
CA PRO A 7 -6.05 25.26 -19.69
C PRO A 7 -7.35 25.63 -18.95
N THR A 8 -8.05 26.61 -19.45
CA THR A 8 -9.31 27.18 -18.94
C THR A 8 -10.49 26.17 -18.97
N ARG A 9 -10.22 24.85 -18.94
CA ARG A 9 -11.24 23.83 -18.77
C ARG A 9 -11.66 23.77 -17.30
N ARG A 10 -12.95 23.64 -17.06
CA ARG A 10 -13.49 23.43 -15.71
C ARG A 10 -12.82 22.19 -15.12
N SER A 11 -12.44 22.21 -13.84
CA SER A 11 -11.83 21.07 -13.17
C SER A 11 -12.71 19.79 -13.22
N SER A 12 -14.03 19.96 -13.31
CA SER A 12 -14.99 18.88 -13.52
C SER A 12 -14.86 18.15 -14.87
N ASP A 13 -14.27 18.80 -15.88
CA ASP A 13 -14.12 18.21 -17.21
C ASP A 13 -12.86 17.32 -17.32
N LEU A 14 -12.03 17.32 -16.28
CA LEU A 14 -10.77 16.59 -16.20
C LEU A 14 -10.86 15.34 -15.30
N LEU A 15 -11.92 15.20 -14.53
CA LEU A 15 -12.14 14.08 -13.63
C LEU A 15 -13.43 13.36 -13.99
N ALA A 16 -13.33 12.07 -14.23
CA ALA A 16 -14.48 11.17 -14.33
C ALA A 16 -14.43 10.19 -13.15
N TYR A 17 -15.58 9.74 -12.71
CA TYR A 17 -15.73 8.83 -11.58
C TYR A 17 -16.64 7.68 -11.94
N ALA A 18 -16.25 6.48 -11.58
CA ALA A 18 -17.09 5.29 -11.58
C ALA A 18 -16.94 4.59 -10.23
N LYS A 19 -18.01 4.00 -9.73
CA LYS A 19 -17.99 3.26 -8.46
C LYS A 19 -17.17 1.97 -8.57
N GLY A 20 -17.15 1.34 -9.73
CA GLY A 20 -16.28 0.21 -10.06
C GLY A 20 -16.81 -1.13 -9.56
N SER A 21 -16.94 -1.30 -8.24
CA SER A 21 -17.47 -2.52 -7.62
C SER A 21 -18.20 -2.22 -6.32
N HIS A 22 -18.90 -3.21 -5.80
CA HIS A 22 -19.29 -3.22 -4.39
C HIS A 22 -18.08 -3.59 -3.52
N LEU A 23 -18.14 -3.27 -2.23
CA LEU A 23 -17.03 -3.55 -1.32
C LEU A 23 -16.68 -5.05 -1.30
N PHE A 24 -17.68 -5.92 -1.14
CA PHE A 24 -17.51 -7.39 -1.14
C PHE A 24 -18.66 -8.16 -1.79
N LEU A 25 -19.82 -7.53 -2.03
CA LEU A 25 -20.94 -8.16 -2.69
C LEU A 25 -20.73 -8.18 -4.22
N ASP A 26 -21.28 -9.19 -4.87
CA ASP A 26 -21.31 -9.22 -6.33
C ASP A 26 -22.35 -8.24 -6.87
N LYS A 27 -23.45 -8.06 -6.12
CA LYS A 27 -24.54 -7.11 -6.42
C LYS A 27 -25.32 -6.75 -5.16
N GLU A 28 -25.92 -5.58 -5.11
CA GLU A 28 -26.80 -5.15 -4.00
C GLU A 28 -28.27 -5.40 -4.34
N GLU A 29 -28.67 -5.18 -5.59
CA GLU A 29 -30.07 -5.31 -6.02
C GLU A 29 -30.31 -6.68 -6.63
N ALA A 30 -31.47 -7.27 -6.33
CA ALA A 30 -31.81 -8.62 -6.79
C ALA A 30 -31.82 -8.77 -8.33
N LEU A 31 -32.15 -7.71 -9.05
CA LEU A 31 -32.21 -7.68 -10.51
C LEU A 31 -30.95 -7.18 -11.18
N ALA A 32 -29.97 -6.68 -10.43
CA ALA A 32 -28.67 -6.29 -10.94
C ALA A 32 -27.90 -7.52 -11.43
N GLN A 33 -27.06 -7.34 -12.42
CA GLN A 33 -26.12 -8.37 -12.86
C GLN A 33 -24.86 -8.32 -12.01
N GLU A 34 -24.16 -9.44 -11.91
CA GLU A 34 -22.82 -9.47 -11.36
C GLU A 34 -21.93 -8.52 -12.15
N ASP A 35 -21.08 -7.78 -11.44
CA ASP A 35 -20.09 -6.89 -12.04
C ASP A 35 -20.67 -5.78 -12.95
N ASP A 36 -21.94 -5.41 -12.77
CA ASP A 36 -22.60 -4.35 -13.54
C ASP A 36 -21.83 -3.01 -13.50
N ARG A 37 -21.14 -2.72 -12.40
CA ARG A 37 -20.33 -1.50 -12.21
C ARG A 37 -18.96 -1.56 -12.88
N VAL A 38 -18.44 -2.75 -13.14
CA VAL A 38 -17.14 -2.92 -13.81
C VAL A 38 -17.20 -2.38 -15.23
N ALA A 39 -18.30 -2.60 -15.95
CA ALA A 39 -18.51 -2.08 -17.31
C ALA A 39 -18.44 -0.54 -17.36
N GLU A 40 -19.05 0.14 -16.38
CA GLU A 40 -18.96 1.60 -16.26
C GLU A 40 -17.51 2.03 -16.00
N ALA A 41 -16.83 1.36 -15.05
CA ALA A 41 -15.44 1.66 -14.73
C ALA A 41 -14.51 1.51 -15.94
N LEU A 42 -14.70 0.45 -16.73
CA LEU A 42 -13.92 0.24 -17.95
C LEU A 42 -14.19 1.33 -18.99
N SER A 43 -15.46 1.72 -19.17
CA SER A 43 -15.79 2.82 -20.08
C SER A 43 -15.15 4.14 -19.64
N VAL A 44 -15.12 4.44 -18.34
CA VAL A 44 -14.43 5.62 -17.80
C VAL A 44 -12.92 5.51 -18.01
N ALA A 45 -12.34 4.33 -17.77
CA ALA A 45 -10.93 4.08 -17.95
C ALA A 45 -10.47 4.27 -19.40
N GLU A 46 -11.25 3.75 -20.37
CA GLU A 46 -10.97 3.88 -21.79
C GLU A 46 -10.85 5.34 -22.25
N HIS A 47 -11.61 6.24 -21.64
CA HIS A 47 -11.62 7.68 -21.95
C HIS A 47 -10.71 8.52 -21.06
N SER A 48 -9.87 7.87 -20.25
CA SER A 48 -8.93 8.52 -19.32
C SER A 48 -7.48 8.32 -19.75
N ASP A 49 -6.62 9.29 -19.43
CA ASP A 49 -5.17 9.18 -19.64
C ASP A 49 -4.49 8.39 -18.49
N VAL A 50 -5.03 8.52 -17.29
CA VAL A 50 -4.55 7.85 -16.07
C VAL A 50 -5.77 7.43 -15.26
N VAL A 51 -5.71 6.23 -14.72
CA VAL A 51 -6.72 5.67 -13.82
C VAL A 51 -6.17 5.61 -12.40
N VAL A 52 -6.89 6.18 -11.45
CA VAL A 52 -6.63 5.99 -10.02
C VAL A 52 -7.64 4.98 -9.51
N LEU A 53 -7.19 3.76 -9.28
CA LEU A 53 -8.01 2.67 -8.78
C LEU A 53 -7.93 2.62 -7.25
N CYS A 54 -9.03 2.94 -6.58
CA CYS A 54 -9.14 2.86 -5.13
C CYS A 54 -9.85 1.57 -4.74
N ILE A 55 -9.15 0.70 -4.02
CA ILE A 55 -9.66 -0.57 -3.48
C ILE A 55 -9.30 -0.67 -2.01
N GLY A 56 -9.97 -1.53 -1.27
CA GLY A 56 -9.66 -1.71 0.14
C GLY A 56 -10.75 -2.40 0.92
N LEU A 57 -10.62 -2.31 2.22
CA LEU A 57 -11.50 -2.90 3.21
C LEU A 57 -12.04 -1.81 4.14
N ASP A 58 -12.99 -2.17 4.99
CA ASP A 58 -13.50 -1.35 6.07
C ASP A 58 -13.74 -2.22 7.33
N GLU A 59 -14.33 -1.66 8.35
CA GLU A 59 -14.62 -2.34 9.61
C GLU A 59 -15.56 -3.54 9.47
N SER A 60 -16.30 -3.64 8.36
CA SER A 60 -17.16 -4.81 8.11
C SER A 60 -16.37 -6.03 7.61
N LEU A 61 -15.13 -5.83 7.20
CA LEU A 61 -14.24 -6.86 6.64
C LEU A 61 -12.96 -7.05 7.45
N GLU A 62 -12.49 -6.03 8.14
CA GLU A 62 -11.37 -6.08 9.08
C GLU A 62 -11.87 -5.69 10.49
N GLY A 63 -12.61 -6.60 11.14
CA GLY A 63 -13.12 -6.42 12.49
C GLY A 63 -12.20 -7.01 13.57
N GLU A 64 -12.60 -6.86 14.81
CA GLU A 64 -11.98 -7.49 15.96
C GLU A 64 -12.52 -8.90 16.19
N GLU A 65 -11.73 -9.77 16.80
CA GLU A 65 -12.17 -11.10 17.22
C GLU A 65 -13.39 -11.00 18.14
N GLY A 66 -14.47 -11.66 17.78
CA GLY A 66 -15.73 -11.62 18.49
C GLY A 66 -16.71 -10.53 18.05
N ASP A 67 -16.36 -9.70 17.09
CA ASP A 67 -17.31 -8.78 16.45
C ASP A 67 -18.42 -9.57 15.74
N THR A 68 -19.67 -9.29 16.11
CA THR A 68 -20.85 -9.99 15.57
C THR A 68 -21.52 -9.25 14.41
N GLY A 69 -21.10 -8.05 14.13
CA GLY A 69 -21.65 -7.17 13.07
C GLY A 69 -20.92 -7.22 11.74
N ASN A 70 -19.86 -8.02 11.66
CA ASN A 70 -19.02 -8.14 10.47
C ASN A 70 -19.77 -8.91 9.38
N ALA A 71 -19.92 -8.31 8.21
CA ALA A 71 -20.75 -8.87 7.13
C ALA A 71 -20.08 -10.01 6.36
N TYR A 72 -18.78 -10.20 6.50
CA TYR A 72 -17.97 -11.15 5.74
C TYR A 72 -17.51 -12.35 6.59
N ALA A 73 -16.96 -12.07 7.73
CA ALA A 73 -16.61 -13.03 8.77
C ALA A 73 -16.58 -12.30 10.12
N SER A 74 -16.87 -12.95 11.23
CA SER A 74 -16.69 -12.30 12.51
C SER A 74 -15.22 -12.38 12.93
N GLY A 75 -14.57 -11.23 13.15
CA GLY A 75 -13.20 -11.17 13.60
C GLY A 75 -12.21 -10.84 12.48
N ASP A 76 -10.99 -11.35 12.63
CA ASP A 76 -9.90 -11.12 11.70
C ASP A 76 -10.17 -11.70 10.31
N LYS A 77 -9.62 -11.08 9.29
CA LYS A 77 -9.69 -11.63 7.94
C LYS A 77 -8.89 -12.93 7.82
N GLU A 78 -9.42 -13.89 7.07
CA GLU A 78 -8.85 -15.23 6.94
C GLU A 78 -7.70 -15.33 5.91
N GLY A 79 -7.51 -14.30 5.08
CA GLY A 79 -6.55 -14.35 3.98
C GLY A 79 -5.97 -13.00 3.62
N LEU A 80 -5.13 -13.02 2.58
CA LEU A 80 -4.51 -11.81 2.00
C LEU A 80 -5.25 -11.29 0.77
N GLU A 81 -6.27 -12.00 0.32
CA GLU A 81 -6.97 -11.67 -0.91
C GLU A 81 -8.05 -10.61 -0.67
N PHE A 82 -8.21 -9.71 -1.65
CA PHE A 82 -9.36 -8.81 -1.70
C PHE A 82 -10.67 -9.60 -1.90
N PRO A 83 -11.82 -9.03 -1.56
CA PRO A 83 -13.11 -9.58 -1.97
C PRO A 83 -13.16 -9.79 -3.49
N LYS A 84 -13.85 -10.85 -3.92
CA LYS A 84 -13.90 -11.23 -5.34
C LYS A 84 -14.35 -10.12 -6.28
N SER A 85 -15.30 -9.29 -5.86
CA SER A 85 -15.76 -8.12 -6.62
C SER A 85 -14.64 -7.12 -6.90
N GLN A 86 -13.77 -6.87 -5.91
CA GLN A 86 -12.62 -5.97 -6.06
C GLN A 86 -11.48 -6.63 -6.85
N GLN A 87 -11.24 -7.94 -6.69
CA GLN A 87 -10.28 -8.66 -7.52
C GLN A 87 -10.64 -8.56 -9.00
N ARG A 88 -11.91 -8.80 -9.35
CA ARG A 88 -12.40 -8.69 -10.74
C ARG A 88 -12.26 -7.27 -11.29
N LEU A 89 -12.62 -6.27 -10.49
CA LEU A 89 -12.43 -4.87 -10.88
C LEU A 89 -10.95 -4.54 -11.12
N MET A 90 -10.07 -4.90 -10.18
CA MET A 90 -8.63 -4.65 -10.29
C MET A 90 -8.06 -5.30 -11.54
N HIS A 91 -8.35 -6.59 -11.74
CA HIS A 91 -7.91 -7.32 -12.92
C HIS A 91 -8.39 -6.64 -14.22
N ALA A 92 -9.69 -6.35 -14.33
CA ALA A 92 -10.26 -5.76 -15.52
C ALA A 92 -9.66 -4.38 -15.85
N VAL A 93 -9.44 -3.55 -14.83
CA VAL A 93 -8.84 -2.21 -15.01
C VAL A 93 -7.36 -2.31 -15.40
N LEU A 94 -6.59 -3.21 -14.78
CA LEU A 94 -5.18 -3.43 -15.12
C LEU A 94 -5.01 -3.95 -16.55
N GLU A 95 -5.95 -4.77 -17.06
CA GLU A 95 -5.94 -5.29 -18.44
C GLU A 95 -6.33 -4.25 -19.51
N THR A 96 -6.76 -3.05 -19.13
CA THR A 96 -7.07 -1.98 -20.10
C THR A 96 -5.86 -1.44 -20.85
N GLY A 97 -4.66 -1.71 -20.37
CA GLY A 97 -3.41 -1.11 -20.89
C GLY A 97 -3.26 0.38 -20.61
N LYS A 98 -4.11 0.95 -19.78
CA LYS A 98 -4.00 2.33 -19.30
C LYS A 98 -2.96 2.44 -18.19
N LYS A 99 -2.46 3.65 -17.95
CA LYS A 99 -1.65 3.93 -16.77
C LYS A 99 -2.52 3.86 -15.52
N VAL A 100 -2.32 2.85 -14.69
CA VAL A 100 -3.11 2.62 -13.48
C VAL A 100 -2.26 2.88 -12.25
N ILE A 101 -2.79 3.66 -11.32
CA ILE A 101 -2.25 3.83 -9.97
C ILE A 101 -3.21 3.14 -9.01
N VAL A 102 -2.74 2.10 -8.34
CA VAL A 102 -3.56 1.37 -7.36
C VAL A 102 -3.36 1.98 -5.98
N CYS A 103 -4.45 2.40 -5.36
CA CYS A 103 -4.50 2.93 -4.01
C CYS A 103 -5.22 1.92 -3.11
N ASN A 104 -4.47 1.27 -2.23
CA ASN A 104 -4.98 0.28 -1.29
C ASN A 104 -5.31 0.90 0.06
N PHE A 105 -6.57 0.79 0.47
CA PHE A 105 -7.11 1.30 1.75
C PHE A 105 -7.44 0.12 2.67
N THR A 106 -6.43 -0.42 3.34
CA THR A 106 -6.56 -1.54 4.28
C THR A 106 -5.72 -1.33 5.52
N GLY A 107 -6.13 -1.86 6.65
CA GLY A 107 -5.38 -1.81 7.90
C GLY A 107 -4.27 -2.86 8.00
N SER A 108 -4.26 -3.84 7.11
CA SER A 108 -3.34 -4.97 7.11
C SER A 108 -2.74 -5.22 5.72
N ALA A 109 -1.79 -6.16 5.65
CA ALA A 109 -1.21 -6.59 4.39
C ALA A 109 -2.24 -7.31 3.51
N MET A 110 -2.19 -7.03 2.21
CA MET A 110 -2.99 -7.68 1.17
C MET A 110 -2.07 -8.25 0.09
N ASN A 111 -2.57 -9.23 -0.67
CA ASN A 111 -1.91 -9.67 -1.88
C ASN A 111 -2.06 -8.60 -2.97
N LEU A 112 -0.99 -7.90 -3.25
CA LEU A 112 -0.91 -6.85 -4.27
C LEU A 112 -0.04 -7.28 -5.46
N SER A 113 0.21 -8.58 -5.63
CA SER A 113 1.13 -9.10 -6.65
C SER A 113 0.74 -8.69 -8.06
N GLU A 114 -0.55 -8.74 -8.41
CA GLU A 114 -1.01 -8.31 -9.73
C GLU A 114 -0.85 -6.79 -9.93
N ALA A 115 -1.11 -6.01 -8.88
CA ALA A 115 -0.92 -4.56 -8.92
C ALA A 115 0.58 -4.19 -9.03
N GLU A 116 1.45 -4.90 -8.33
CA GLU A 116 2.90 -4.71 -8.41
C GLU A 116 3.44 -4.99 -9.80
N GLU A 117 2.93 -6.03 -10.46
CA GLU A 117 3.36 -6.43 -11.81
C GLU A 117 2.86 -5.47 -12.90
N LYS A 118 1.60 -4.98 -12.81
CA LYS A 118 0.92 -4.34 -13.93
C LYS A 118 0.63 -2.85 -13.73
N ALA A 119 0.61 -2.34 -12.50
CA ALA A 119 0.32 -0.93 -12.24
C ALA A 119 1.57 -0.05 -12.39
N GLU A 120 1.38 1.21 -12.77
CA GLU A 120 2.46 2.21 -12.78
C GLU A 120 2.95 2.57 -11.36
N ALA A 121 2.05 2.49 -10.39
CA ALA A 121 2.37 2.70 -8.98
C ALA A 121 1.33 2.03 -8.06
N VAL A 122 1.79 1.63 -6.87
CA VAL A 122 0.95 1.11 -5.80
C VAL A 122 1.15 1.99 -4.56
N ILE A 123 0.05 2.46 -3.98
CA ILE A 123 0.06 3.28 -2.76
C ILE A 123 -0.68 2.54 -1.65
N GLN A 124 0.01 2.22 -0.57
CA GLN A 124 -0.61 1.74 0.67
C GLN A 124 -1.08 2.96 1.46
N ALA A 125 -2.38 3.22 1.43
CA ALA A 125 -2.97 4.41 2.05
C ALA A 125 -3.45 4.18 3.49
N TRP A 126 -3.49 2.94 3.97
CA TRP A 126 -4.03 2.54 5.26
C TRP A 126 -5.47 3.03 5.43
N TYR A 127 -5.86 3.40 6.65
CA TYR A 127 -7.11 4.10 6.97
C TYR A 127 -6.81 5.58 7.27
N PRO A 128 -6.74 6.46 6.26
CA PRO A 128 -6.13 7.78 6.38
C PRO A 128 -7.04 8.83 7.06
N GLY A 129 -8.24 8.45 7.47
CA GLY A 129 -9.19 9.33 8.15
C GLY A 129 -9.78 10.43 7.25
N SER A 130 -10.38 11.45 7.87
CA SER A 130 -11.19 12.47 7.19
C SER A 130 -10.44 13.34 6.18
N GLN A 131 -9.12 13.44 6.30
CA GLN A 131 -8.27 14.20 5.37
C GLN A 131 -7.54 13.32 4.35
N GLY A 132 -7.86 12.03 4.32
CA GLY A 132 -7.17 11.03 3.48
C GLY A 132 -7.20 11.35 2.00
N GLY A 133 -8.35 11.74 1.47
CA GLY A 133 -8.47 12.12 0.05
C GLY A 133 -7.59 13.31 -0.33
N LYS A 134 -7.49 14.31 0.55
CA LYS A 134 -6.59 15.46 0.33
C LYS A 134 -5.12 15.05 0.41
N ALA A 135 -4.76 14.20 1.38
CA ALA A 135 -3.39 13.72 1.53
C ALA A 135 -2.95 12.91 0.31
N LEU A 136 -3.82 12.01 -0.16
CA LEU A 136 -3.56 11.22 -1.37
C LEU A 136 -3.43 12.11 -2.61
N ALA A 137 -4.33 13.06 -2.80
CA ALA A 137 -4.25 14.01 -3.92
C ALA A 137 -2.92 14.79 -3.91
N ASN A 138 -2.49 15.29 -2.75
CA ASN A 138 -1.21 16.00 -2.64
C ASN A 138 -0.02 15.14 -3.05
N ILE A 139 -0.06 13.83 -2.77
CA ILE A 139 0.96 12.88 -3.21
C ILE A 139 0.85 12.68 -4.73
N LEU A 140 -0.32 12.34 -5.24
CA LEU A 140 -0.53 12.05 -6.66
C LEU A 140 -0.15 13.23 -7.57
N PHE A 141 -0.39 14.45 -7.13
CA PHE A 141 -0.04 15.66 -7.88
C PHE A 141 1.35 16.23 -7.56
N GLY A 142 2.13 15.55 -6.71
CA GLY A 142 3.51 15.93 -6.41
C GLY A 142 3.66 17.14 -5.48
N GLU A 143 2.60 17.57 -4.82
CA GLU A 143 2.64 18.65 -3.83
C GLU A 143 3.41 18.23 -2.57
N VAL A 144 3.37 16.93 -2.26
CA VAL A 144 4.07 16.30 -1.13
C VAL A 144 4.74 15.02 -1.60
N SER A 145 6.02 14.86 -1.30
CA SER A 145 6.72 13.60 -1.52
C SER A 145 6.28 12.55 -0.50
N PRO A 146 5.92 11.34 -0.92
CA PRO A 146 5.69 10.24 0.02
C PRO A 146 6.97 9.94 0.81
N SER A 147 6.82 9.58 2.06
CA SER A 147 7.95 9.31 2.97
C SER A 147 7.67 8.15 3.93
N GLY A 148 6.51 7.52 3.81
CA GLY A 148 6.13 6.38 4.63
C GLY A 148 6.95 5.14 4.30
N LYS A 149 7.29 4.37 5.33
CA LYS A 149 7.89 3.04 5.21
C LYS A 149 6.93 2.02 5.80
N LEU A 150 6.85 0.85 5.19
CA LEU A 150 5.96 -0.20 5.66
C LEU A 150 6.36 -0.69 7.06
N PRO A 151 5.46 -0.66 8.04
CA PRO A 151 5.74 -1.13 9.40
C PRO A 151 5.56 -2.65 9.56
N ILE A 152 5.22 -3.34 8.49
CA ILE A 152 5.02 -4.79 8.44
C ILE A 152 5.55 -5.35 7.12
N THR A 153 5.76 -6.66 7.07
CA THR A 153 6.10 -7.40 5.85
C THR A 153 4.83 -7.75 5.07
N PHE A 154 4.81 -7.51 3.78
CA PHE A 154 3.74 -7.93 2.87
C PHE A 154 4.15 -9.23 2.19
N TYR A 155 3.34 -10.27 2.33
CA TYR A 155 3.53 -11.56 1.71
C TYR A 155 2.73 -11.66 0.41
N ARG A 156 3.16 -12.52 -0.51
CA ARG A 156 2.43 -12.78 -1.77
C ARG A 156 1.23 -13.69 -1.53
N THR A 157 1.45 -14.73 -0.72
CA THR A 157 0.42 -15.74 -0.40
C THR A 157 0.54 -16.17 1.07
N LEU A 158 -0.51 -16.82 1.58
CA LEU A 158 -0.45 -17.44 2.90
C LEU A 158 0.50 -18.64 2.94
N ASP A 159 0.80 -19.27 1.81
CA ASP A 159 1.70 -20.43 1.73
C ASP A 159 3.15 -20.06 2.10
N GLU A 160 3.49 -18.76 2.07
CA GLU A 160 4.79 -18.27 2.55
C GLU A 160 4.89 -18.25 4.08
N LEU A 161 3.78 -18.42 4.78
CA LEU A 161 3.71 -18.37 6.23
C LEU A 161 3.66 -19.78 6.83
N PRO A 162 4.36 -20.01 7.96
CA PRO A 162 4.16 -21.21 8.75
C PRO A 162 2.72 -21.32 9.27
N ASP A 163 2.32 -22.52 9.69
CA ASP A 163 1.04 -22.77 10.34
C ASP A 163 0.75 -21.73 11.42
N PHE A 164 -0.49 -21.28 11.52
CA PHE A 164 -0.92 -20.25 12.47
C PHE A 164 -0.61 -20.63 13.93
N THR A 165 -0.62 -21.92 14.27
CA THR A 165 -0.30 -22.42 15.60
C THR A 165 1.19 -22.57 15.89
N ASP A 166 2.06 -22.34 14.89
CA ASP A 166 3.51 -22.32 15.09
C ASP A 166 3.97 -20.95 15.60
N TYR A 167 4.23 -20.85 16.88
CA TYR A 167 4.71 -19.63 17.56
C TYR A 167 6.25 -19.50 17.58
N SER A 168 6.98 -20.33 16.84
CA SER A 168 8.45 -20.28 16.81
C SER A 168 9.02 -19.04 16.13
N MET A 169 8.22 -18.25 15.44
CA MET A 169 8.61 -17.10 14.59
C MET A 169 9.50 -17.47 13.40
N LYS A 170 9.94 -18.70 13.27
CA LYS A 170 10.75 -19.15 12.13
C LYS A 170 9.99 -18.93 10.81
N GLY A 171 10.66 -18.37 9.80
CA GLY A 171 10.04 -18.08 8.50
C GLY A 171 9.05 -16.92 8.53
N ARG A 172 9.01 -16.10 9.59
CA ARG A 172 8.12 -14.94 9.70
C ARG A 172 8.89 -13.64 9.75
N THR A 173 8.29 -12.58 9.26
CA THR A 173 8.72 -11.18 9.33
C THR A 173 10.15 -10.93 8.79
N TYR A 174 10.58 -9.68 8.78
CA TYR A 174 11.93 -9.26 8.36
C TYR A 174 13.07 -9.95 9.14
N ARG A 175 12.77 -10.55 10.29
CA ARG A 175 13.79 -11.17 11.15
C ARG A 175 14.18 -12.58 10.70
N TYR A 176 13.22 -13.36 10.24
CA TYR A 176 13.40 -14.80 10.06
C TYR A 176 12.91 -15.32 8.71
N LEU A 177 12.35 -14.43 7.87
CA LEU A 177 11.96 -14.81 6.51
C LEU A 177 13.21 -15.10 5.68
N THR A 178 13.18 -16.19 4.93
CA THR A 178 14.29 -16.62 4.06
C THR A 178 14.02 -16.32 2.60
N GLU A 179 12.75 -16.21 2.24
CA GLU A 179 12.30 -15.88 0.89
C GLU A 179 12.07 -14.37 0.75
N GLU A 180 12.10 -13.86 -0.47
CA GLU A 180 11.83 -12.46 -0.74
C GLU A 180 10.31 -12.20 -0.70
N PRO A 181 9.82 -11.36 0.23
CA PRO A 181 8.40 -11.04 0.32
C PRO A 181 7.96 -10.14 -0.84
N LEU A 182 6.65 -9.92 -0.96
CA LEU A 182 6.13 -8.94 -1.92
C LEU A 182 6.70 -7.54 -1.63
N TYR A 183 6.58 -7.07 -0.40
CA TYR A 183 7.27 -5.88 0.09
C TYR A 183 7.84 -6.14 1.48
N PRO A 184 9.13 -5.88 1.70
CA PRO A 184 9.74 -6.07 3.01
C PRO A 184 9.31 -4.98 4.01
N PHE A 185 9.41 -5.28 5.30
CA PHE A 185 9.38 -4.28 6.35
C PHE A 185 10.37 -3.14 6.01
N GLY A 186 9.95 -1.89 6.24
CA GLY A 186 10.77 -0.72 5.93
C GLY A 186 10.75 -0.28 4.47
N TYR A 187 10.08 -1.01 3.59
CA TYR A 187 9.95 -0.61 2.17
C TYR A 187 9.10 0.64 2.01
N GLY A 188 9.51 1.50 1.10
CA GLY A 188 8.73 2.67 0.69
C GLY A 188 9.57 3.60 -0.18
N LEU A 189 8.96 4.10 -1.25
CA LEU A 189 9.58 4.99 -2.21
C LEU A 189 9.29 6.46 -1.87
N SER A 190 10.09 7.34 -2.41
CA SER A 190 10.01 8.79 -2.25
C SER A 190 10.26 9.45 -3.61
N TYR A 191 9.79 10.68 -3.79
CA TYR A 191 10.14 11.49 -4.98
C TYR A 191 11.54 12.12 -4.86
N GLY A 192 12.11 12.11 -3.65
CA GLY A 192 13.48 12.54 -3.41
C GLY A 192 14.46 11.36 -3.46
N ASP A 193 15.74 11.68 -3.61
CA ASP A 193 16.84 10.72 -3.56
C ASP A 193 17.63 10.91 -2.26
N VAL A 194 17.17 10.25 -1.20
CA VAL A 194 17.79 10.30 0.12
C VAL A 194 18.66 9.07 0.34
N GLN A 195 19.91 9.29 0.65
CA GLN A 195 20.89 8.22 0.84
C GLN A 195 21.60 8.34 2.17
N VAL A 196 21.90 7.22 2.80
CA VAL A 196 22.81 7.13 3.94
C VAL A 196 24.23 7.07 3.40
N GLU A 197 24.95 8.18 3.48
CA GLU A 197 26.33 8.25 2.99
C GLU A 197 27.32 7.60 3.98
N LYS A 198 27.01 7.67 5.28
CA LYS A 198 27.92 7.16 6.33
C LYS A 198 27.13 6.79 7.58
N ALA A 199 27.51 5.67 8.19
CA ALA A 199 27.11 5.33 9.54
C ALA A 199 28.35 4.89 10.33
N GLU A 200 28.54 5.44 11.52
CA GLU A 200 29.69 5.15 12.37
C GLU A 200 29.34 5.24 13.85
N PHE A 201 30.04 4.49 14.68
CA PHE A 201 29.95 4.72 16.11
C PHE A 201 30.63 6.06 16.46
N ALA A 202 29.93 6.92 17.18
CA ALA A 202 30.49 8.19 17.67
C ALA A 202 31.63 7.96 18.68
N LYS A 203 31.58 6.83 19.42
CA LYS A 203 32.60 6.29 20.29
C LYS A 203 32.50 4.76 20.17
N ALA A 204 33.62 4.07 20.30
CA ALA A 204 33.62 2.61 20.38
C ALA A 204 32.65 2.14 21.48
N PRO A 205 31.71 1.20 21.15
CA PRO A 205 30.76 0.71 22.14
C PRO A 205 31.50 -0.04 23.26
N GLU A 206 31.12 0.26 24.50
CA GLU A 206 31.61 -0.42 25.68
C GLU A 206 30.49 -1.25 26.30
N LYS A 207 30.85 -2.37 26.93
CA LYS A 207 29.87 -3.20 27.61
C LYS A 207 29.13 -2.40 28.69
N GLU A 208 27.81 -2.55 28.77
CA GLU A 208 26.91 -1.90 29.73
C GLU A 208 26.83 -0.37 29.60
N GLN A 209 27.26 0.19 28.48
CA GLN A 209 27.11 1.61 28.15
C GLN A 209 26.25 1.80 26.90
N ASP A 210 25.65 2.99 26.80
CA ASP A 210 24.92 3.40 25.62
C ASP A 210 25.83 3.49 24.39
N ALA A 211 25.44 2.82 23.31
CA ALA A 211 26.10 2.98 22.02
C ALA A 211 25.48 4.19 21.28
N LYS A 212 26.33 5.09 20.82
CA LYS A 212 25.94 6.25 20.01
C LYS A 212 26.40 6.07 18.58
N ILE A 213 25.43 6.05 17.68
CA ILE A 213 25.66 5.96 16.24
C ILE A 213 25.41 7.33 15.62
N ARG A 214 26.33 7.77 14.77
CA ARG A 214 26.18 8.95 13.92
C ARG A 214 25.87 8.48 12.52
N VAL A 215 24.78 8.97 11.96
CA VAL A 215 24.37 8.68 10.58
C VAL A 215 24.41 9.99 9.80
N THR A 216 25.11 10.00 8.67
CA THR A 216 25.09 11.10 7.71
C THR A 216 24.14 10.74 6.59
N VAL A 217 23.13 11.56 6.43
CA VAL A 217 22.09 11.39 5.40
C VAL A 217 22.13 12.59 4.47
N LYS A 218 22.01 12.35 3.17
CA LYS A 218 21.99 13.39 2.16
C LYS A 218 20.86 13.16 1.17
N ASN A 219 20.16 14.21 0.83
CA ASN A 219 19.24 14.25 -0.30
C ASN A 219 20.00 14.72 -1.53
N HIS A 220 20.09 13.86 -2.55
CA HIS A 220 20.77 14.11 -3.81
C HIS A 220 19.86 14.71 -4.88
N SER A 221 18.58 14.93 -4.55
CA SER A 221 17.60 15.55 -5.43
C SER A 221 17.23 16.96 -4.97
N GLU A 222 16.54 17.70 -5.83
CA GLU A 222 15.97 19.01 -5.49
C GLU A 222 14.58 18.91 -4.85
N VAL A 223 14.01 17.69 -4.77
CA VAL A 223 12.70 17.45 -4.19
C VAL A 223 12.82 17.36 -2.68
N ALA A 224 12.17 18.27 -1.97
CA ALA A 224 12.08 18.19 -0.51
C ALA A 224 11.31 16.92 -0.09
N THR A 225 11.92 16.12 0.76
CA THR A 225 11.32 14.88 1.26
C THR A 225 11.71 14.60 2.70
N ARG A 226 11.05 13.64 3.31
CA ARG A 226 11.45 13.00 4.57
C ARG A 226 11.82 11.57 4.28
N ASP A 227 12.63 10.99 5.13
CA ASP A 227 12.95 9.56 5.07
C ASP A 227 13.12 9.00 6.48
N VAL A 228 13.15 7.69 6.57
CA VAL A 228 13.35 6.94 7.82
C VAL A 228 14.67 6.19 7.74
N VAL A 229 15.51 6.38 8.73
CA VAL A 229 16.72 5.59 8.91
C VAL A 229 16.43 4.49 9.92
N GLU A 230 16.39 3.25 9.45
CA GLU A 230 16.20 2.09 10.30
C GLU A 230 17.53 1.60 10.86
N VAL A 231 17.55 1.29 12.14
CA VAL A 231 18.74 0.79 12.83
C VAL A 231 18.47 -0.61 13.36
N TYR A 232 19.24 -1.58 12.89
CA TYR A 232 19.10 -2.98 13.29
C TYR A 232 20.27 -3.42 14.16
N ILE A 233 19.97 -4.20 15.18
CA ILE A 233 20.96 -4.86 16.03
C ILE A 233 20.82 -6.37 15.83
N LYS A 234 21.92 -7.00 15.42
CA LYS A 234 21.99 -8.46 15.29
C LYS A 234 22.91 -9.03 16.34
N ASN A 235 22.38 -9.93 17.17
CA ASN A 235 23.21 -10.77 18.03
C ASN A 235 23.67 -11.99 17.23
N GLN A 236 24.98 -12.15 17.07
CA GLN A 236 25.55 -13.28 16.30
C GLN A 236 25.36 -14.63 16.99
N ASP A 237 25.18 -14.63 18.30
CA ASP A 237 24.96 -15.84 19.12
C ASP A 237 23.48 -16.18 19.28
N SER A 238 22.57 -15.37 18.74
CA SER A 238 21.13 -15.63 18.76
C SER A 238 20.78 -16.67 17.69
N LYS A 239 20.12 -17.74 18.14
CA LYS A 239 19.61 -18.82 17.29
C LYS A 239 18.26 -18.40 16.70
#